data_5e0655f97bcdc1ec1fc64fd9cf5ce76e
#
_entry.id   5e0655f97bcdc1ec1fc64fd9cf5ce76e
#
_cell.length_a   1.000
_cell.length_b   1.000
_cell.length_c   1.000
_cell.angle_alpha   90.00
_cell.angle_beta   90.00
_cell.angle_gamma   90.00
#
_symmetry.space_group_name_H-M   'P 1'
#
loop_
_entity.id
_entity.type
_entity.pdbx_description
1 polymer ?
#
loop_
_entity_poly.entity_id
_entity_poly.type
_entity_poly.pdbx_seq_one_letter_code
_entity_poly.pdbx_strand_id
1 'polypeptide(L)'
;MAKNKKLLWQLPFLVLLIVGSVIIVRQQKNTPYQHDAGFVFGTEYHITYQCSNNLKGDIEKELQKVDFSLSPFNKQSTITKVNNNEAVKLDKMFTDVFTMAMKISDNTDGAFDITVAPLVNVWGFGFKQGTQPTTAVIDSLKQIIGYKKVKLEDGKIVKADKR
;
A
#
# COMPACT_ATOMS: atom_id res chain seq x y z
N MET A 1 39.93 -29.00 43.24
CA MET A 1 38.61 -29.64 43.08
C MET A 1 37.39 -28.71 43.12
N ALA A 2 37.53 -27.37 43.14
CA ALA A 2 36.39 -26.43 43.22
C ALA A 2 35.83 -25.96 41.87
N LYS A 3 36.51 -26.16 40.75
CA LYS A 3 36.11 -25.67 39.41
C LYS A 3 34.92 -26.44 38.80
N ASN A 4 34.75 -27.71 39.18
CA ASN A 4 33.69 -28.55 38.60
C ASN A 4 32.31 -28.36 39.23
N LYS A 5 32.22 -27.84 40.47
CA LYS A 5 30.94 -27.60 41.15
C LYS A 5 30.13 -26.46 40.54
N LYS A 6 30.80 -25.41 40.04
CA LYS A 6 30.12 -24.28 39.33
C LYS A 6 29.55 -24.71 37.98
N LEU A 7 30.26 -25.59 37.27
CA LEU A 7 29.82 -26.12 35.98
C LEU A 7 28.59 -27.02 36.14
N LEU A 8 28.56 -27.85 37.16
CA LEU A 8 27.41 -28.74 37.46
C LEU A 8 26.15 -27.95 37.82
N TRP A 9 26.27 -26.77 38.41
CA TRP A 9 25.12 -25.91 38.76
C TRP A 9 24.54 -25.16 37.52
N GLN A 10 25.32 -24.97 36.46
CA GLN A 10 24.90 -24.36 35.20
C GLN A 10 24.25 -25.36 34.24
N LEU A 11 24.46 -26.66 34.43
CA LEU A 11 23.90 -27.73 33.59
C LEU A 11 22.37 -27.70 33.48
N PRO A 12 21.58 -27.52 34.57
CA PRO A 12 20.12 -27.44 34.46
C PRO A 12 19.64 -26.25 33.62
N PHE A 13 20.33 -25.11 33.74
CA PHE A 13 20.00 -23.92 32.95
C PHE A 13 20.29 -24.14 31.47
N LEU A 14 21.43 -24.76 31.12
CA LEU A 14 21.76 -25.09 29.75
C LEU A 14 20.76 -26.08 29.13
N VAL A 15 20.35 -27.10 29.88
CA VAL A 15 19.32 -28.05 29.45
C VAL A 15 17.99 -27.35 29.20
N LEU A 16 17.59 -26.42 30.09
CA LEU A 16 16.36 -25.65 29.94
C LEU A 16 16.39 -24.76 28.67
N LEU A 17 17.53 -24.13 28.40
CA LEU A 17 17.72 -23.35 27.14
C LEU A 17 17.61 -24.23 25.90
N ILE A 18 18.26 -25.42 25.91
CA ILE A 18 18.21 -26.34 24.79
C ILE A 18 16.77 -26.82 24.55
N VAL A 19 16.10 -27.27 25.64
CA VAL A 19 14.71 -27.73 25.56
C VAL A 19 13.78 -26.61 25.06
N GLY A 20 13.93 -25.38 25.61
CA GLY A 20 13.16 -24.23 25.18
C GLY A 20 13.38 -23.90 23.68
N SER A 21 14.62 -23.92 23.25
CA SER A 21 14.96 -23.70 21.83
C SER A 21 14.37 -24.78 20.91
N VAL A 22 14.43 -26.04 21.32
CA VAL A 22 13.84 -27.16 20.55
C VAL A 22 12.32 -27.05 20.47
N ILE A 23 11.66 -26.64 21.57
CA ILE A 23 10.20 -26.42 21.58
C ILE A 23 9.83 -25.30 20.62
N ILE A 24 10.52 -24.15 20.67
CA ILE A 24 10.27 -23.00 19.79
C ILE A 24 10.45 -23.40 18.32
N VAL A 25 11.55 -24.07 17.98
CA VAL A 25 11.82 -24.52 16.60
C VAL A 25 10.78 -25.52 16.12
N ARG A 26 10.33 -26.44 16.99
CA ARG A 26 9.26 -27.40 16.64
C ARG A 26 7.90 -26.71 16.44
N GLN A 27 7.57 -25.74 17.28
CA GLN A 27 6.34 -24.95 17.13
C GLN A 27 6.33 -24.18 15.81
N GLN A 28 7.44 -23.54 15.45
CA GLN A 28 7.57 -22.83 14.16
C GLN A 28 7.44 -23.76 12.95
N LYS A 29 8.03 -24.95 12.99
CA LYS A 29 7.94 -25.95 11.91
C LYS A 29 6.53 -26.54 11.72
N ASN A 30 5.70 -26.52 12.77
CA ASN A 30 4.35 -27.07 12.72
C ASN A 30 3.26 -26.01 12.43
N THR A 31 3.64 -24.74 12.26
CA THR A 31 2.67 -23.71 11.89
C THR A 31 2.24 -23.90 10.44
N PRO A 32 0.95 -24.14 10.17
CA PRO A 32 0.48 -24.40 8.81
C PRO A 32 0.55 -23.14 7.94
N TYR A 33 0.71 -23.34 6.64
CA TYR A 33 0.46 -22.31 5.66
C TYR A 33 -1.04 -22.17 5.43
N GLN A 34 -1.50 -20.92 5.45
CA GLN A 34 -2.86 -20.51 5.09
C GLN A 34 -2.84 -19.93 3.68
N HIS A 35 -3.91 -20.18 2.94
CA HIS A 35 -4.09 -19.65 1.60
C HIS A 35 -5.45 -18.98 1.52
N ASP A 36 -5.45 -17.68 1.29
CA ASP A 36 -6.68 -16.91 1.17
C ASP A 36 -6.72 -16.20 -0.18
N ALA A 37 -7.92 -16.07 -0.71
CA ALA A 37 -8.19 -15.33 -1.94
C ALA A 37 -9.44 -14.47 -1.78
N GLY A 38 -9.54 -13.41 -2.57
CA GLY A 38 -10.68 -12.51 -2.60
C GLY A 38 -10.59 -11.52 -3.75
N PHE A 39 -11.46 -10.50 -3.71
CA PHE A 39 -11.54 -9.48 -4.73
C PHE A 39 -11.47 -8.09 -4.06
N VAL A 40 -10.56 -7.23 -4.54
CA VAL A 40 -10.40 -5.85 -4.07
C VAL A 40 -9.71 -5.01 -5.14
N PHE A 41 -9.87 -3.70 -5.15
CA PHE A 41 -9.27 -2.78 -6.13
C PHE A 41 -9.59 -3.12 -7.60
N GLY A 42 -10.72 -3.77 -7.85
CA GLY A 42 -11.10 -4.20 -9.20
C GLY A 42 -10.38 -5.44 -9.72
N THR A 43 -9.63 -6.17 -8.86
CA THR A 43 -8.88 -7.38 -9.23
C THR A 43 -8.96 -8.44 -8.13
N GLU A 44 -8.55 -9.66 -8.46
CA GLU A 44 -8.40 -10.75 -7.50
C GLU A 44 -7.06 -10.64 -6.76
N TYR A 45 -7.04 -11.10 -5.50
CA TYR A 45 -5.82 -11.29 -4.74
C TYR A 45 -5.70 -12.73 -4.23
N HIS A 46 -4.46 -13.19 -4.11
CA HIS A 46 -4.10 -14.46 -3.49
C HIS A 46 -3.00 -14.21 -2.48
N ILE A 47 -3.22 -14.62 -1.25
CA ILE A 47 -2.27 -14.42 -0.15
C ILE A 47 -1.92 -15.76 0.47
N THR A 48 -0.63 -15.98 0.67
CA THR A 48 -0.11 -17.13 1.41
C THR A 48 0.67 -16.64 2.61
N TYR A 49 0.32 -17.12 3.80
CA TYR A 49 1.00 -16.75 5.04
C TYR A 49 1.11 -17.95 5.98
N GLN A 50 2.07 -17.92 6.90
CA GLN A 50 2.28 -18.96 7.87
C GLN A 50 1.76 -18.50 9.24
N CYS A 51 0.62 -19.03 9.65
CA CYS A 51 -0.02 -18.71 10.92
C CYS A 51 -0.93 -19.85 11.37
N SER A 52 -0.99 -20.11 12.68
CA SER A 52 -1.93 -21.08 13.25
C SER A 52 -3.39 -20.60 13.18
N ASN A 53 -3.60 -19.29 13.14
CA ASN A 53 -4.93 -18.69 13.06
C ASN A 53 -5.20 -18.23 11.61
N ASN A 54 -6.46 -18.32 11.20
CA ASN A 54 -6.89 -17.72 9.94
C ASN A 54 -6.99 -16.21 10.11
N LEU A 55 -6.22 -15.45 9.32
CA LEU A 55 -6.16 -13.98 9.34
C LEU A 55 -6.96 -13.32 8.22
N LYS A 56 -7.74 -14.09 7.44
CA LYS A 56 -8.48 -13.58 6.28
C LYS A 56 -9.29 -12.33 6.60
N GLY A 57 -10.07 -12.38 7.68
CA GLY A 57 -10.92 -11.25 8.06
C GLY A 57 -10.13 -9.99 8.45
N ASP A 58 -8.95 -10.13 9.04
CA ASP A 58 -8.11 -8.99 9.40
C ASP A 58 -7.38 -8.43 8.17
N ILE A 59 -6.91 -9.30 7.28
CA ILE A 59 -6.34 -8.91 5.98
C ILE A 59 -7.39 -8.14 5.16
N GLU A 60 -8.61 -8.65 5.04
CA GLU A 60 -9.70 -7.99 4.31
C GLU A 60 -10.04 -6.62 4.89
N LYS A 61 -10.04 -6.47 6.21
CA LYS A 61 -10.24 -5.15 6.85
C LYS A 61 -9.14 -4.14 6.48
N GLU A 62 -7.88 -4.57 6.45
CA GLU A 62 -6.78 -3.69 6.05
C GLU A 62 -6.87 -3.32 4.56
N LEU A 63 -7.18 -4.29 3.69
CA LEU A 63 -7.41 -4.02 2.27
C LEU A 63 -8.58 -3.05 2.05
N GLN A 64 -9.67 -3.18 2.80
CA GLN A 64 -10.80 -2.25 2.74
C GLN A 64 -10.43 -0.83 3.16
N LYS A 65 -9.57 -0.64 4.17
CA LYS A 65 -9.09 0.70 4.53
C LYS A 65 -8.36 1.37 3.38
N VAL A 66 -7.50 0.62 2.69
CA VAL A 66 -6.81 1.11 1.49
C VAL A 66 -7.81 1.41 0.37
N ASP A 67 -8.79 0.55 0.16
CA ASP A 67 -9.84 0.73 -0.86
C ASP A 67 -10.64 2.01 -0.63
N PHE A 68 -11.06 2.28 0.60
CA PHE A 68 -11.80 3.51 0.95
C PHE A 68 -10.95 4.77 0.86
N SER A 69 -9.65 4.68 1.06
CA SER A 69 -8.76 5.84 0.97
C SER A 69 -8.27 6.09 -0.47
N LEU A 70 -7.73 5.08 -1.14
CA LEU A 70 -6.85 5.24 -2.29
C LEU A 70 -7.32 4.54 -3.57
N SER A 71 -8.41 3.76 -3.54
CA SER A 71 -8.86 3.03 -4.72
C SER A 71 -9.66 3.92 -5.67
N PRO A 72 -9.21 4.14 -6.92
CA PRO A 72 -9.99 4.84 -7.92
C PRO A 72 -11.17 3.99 -8.46
N PHE A 73 -11.21 2.69 -8.16
CA PHE A 73 -12.33 1.79 -8.49
C PHE A 73 -13.50 1.95 -7.52
N ASN A 74 -13.25 2.45 -6.32
CA ASN A 74 -14.27 2.73 -5.33
C ASN A 74 -14.78 4.18 -5.49
N LYS A 75 -16.03 4.33 -5.94
CA LYS A 75 -16.67 5.66 -6.15
C LYS A 75 -16.77 6.49 -4.86
N GLN A 76 -16.72 5.86 -3.70
CA GLN A 76 -16.81 6.52 -2.40
C GLN A 76 -15.45 6.81 -1.77
N SER A 77 -14.36 6.39 -2.39
CA SER A 77 -13.01 6.58 -1.85
C SER A 77 -12.61 8.05 -1.78
N THR A 78 -11.68 8.36 -0.88
CA THR A 78 -11.10 9.70 -0.73
C THR A 78 -10.47 10.17 -2.05
N ILE A 79 -9.69 9.31 -2.73
CA ILE A 79 -9.05 9.67 -4.01
C ILE A 79 -10.06 9.96 -5.11
N THR A 80 -11.16 9.20 -5.20
CA THR A 80 -12.21 9.45 -6.21
C THR A 80 -12.87 10.80 -5.98
N LYS A 81 -13.21 11.14 -4.74
CA LYS A 81 -13.77 12.45 -4.39
C LYS A 81 -12.80 13.60 -4.71
N VAL A 82 -11.51 13.43 -4.36
CA VAL A 82 -10.46 14.41 -4.72
C VAL A 82 -10.38 14.58 -6.24
N ASN A 83 -10.39 13.48 -7.00
CA ASN A 83 -10.33 13.53 -8.46
C ASN A 83 -11.54 14.24 -9.08
N ASN A 84 -12.73 14.06 -8.50
CA ASN A 84 -13.97 14.71 -8.91
C ASN A 84 -14.10 16.17 -8.41
N ASN A 85 -13.12 16.70 -7.70
CA ASN A 85 -13.17 18.01 -7.03
C ASN A 85 -14.30 18.15 -6.01
N GLU A 86 -14.72 17.05 -5.42
CA GLU A 86 -15.69 17.02 -4.34
C GLU A 86 -15.04 17.41 -3.01
N ALA A 87 -15.82 18.03 -2.13
CA ALA A 87 -15.36 18.35 -0.79
C ALA A 87 -15.22 17.03 0.01
N VAL A 88 -14.02 16.75 0.48
CA VAL A 88 -13.72 15.56 1.28
C VAL A 88 -12.69 15.89 2.36
N LYS A 89 -12.88 15.32 3.54
CA LYS A 89 -11.86 15.33 4.59
C LYS A 89 -10.84 14.26 4.26
N LEU A 90 -9.58 14.67 4.06
CA LEU A 90 -8.50 13.74 3.80
C LEU A 90 -8.22 12.89 5.05
N ASP A 91 -8.09 11.58 4.86
CA ASP A 91 -7.63 10.68 5.91
C ASP A 91 -6.10 10.63 5.98
N LYS A 92 -5.58 10.04 7.06
CA LYS A 92 -4.13 9.97 7.28
C LYS A 92 -3.41 9.16 6.21
N MET A 93 -3.99 8.05 5.75
CA MET A 93 -3.39 7.20 4.72
C MET A 93 -3.23 7.97 3.42
N PHE A 94 -4.28 8.70 3.01
CA PHE A 94 -4.22 9.55 1.83
C PHE A 94 -3.12 10.61 1.94
N THR A 95 -3.04 11.33 3.06
CA THR A 95 -2.05 12.39 3.26
C THR A 95 -0.62 11.86 3.30
N ASP A 96 -0.40 10.70 3.94
CA ASP A 96 0.91 10.06 3.99
C ASP A 96 1.38 9.62 2.59
N VAL A 97 0.50 8.97 1.82
CA VAL A 97 0.80 8.52 0.45
C VAL A 97 1.01 9.70 -0.48
N PHE A 98 0.17 10.74 -0.41
CA PHE A 98 0.35 11.95 -1.21
C PHE A 98 1.70 12.62 -0.92
N THR A 99 2.04 12.80 0.34
CA THR A 99 3.31 13.42 0.75
C THR A 99 4.52 12.61 0.26
N MET A 100 4.45 11.28 0.38
CA MET A 100 5.50 10.39 -0.13
C MET A 100 5.62 10.49 -1.65
N ALA A 101 4.50 10.48 -2.36
CA ALA A 101 4.46 10.58 -3.81
C ALA A 101 5.08 11.90 -4.30
N MET A 102 4.75 13.03 -3.66
CA MET A 102 5.34 14.33 -3.98
C MET A 102 6.85 14.35 -3.78
N LYS A 103 7.34 13.76 -2.66
CA LYS A 103 8.78 13.62 -2.40
C LYS A 103 9.48 12.77 -3.46
N ILE A 104 8.86 11.68 -3.93
CA ILE A 104 9.42 10.86 -5.02
C ILE A 104 9.44 11.64 -6.33
N SER A 105 8.37 12.38 -6.63
CA SER A 105 8.31 13.24 -7.83
C SER A 105 9.43 14.29 -7.83
N ASP A 106 9.68 14.94 -6.69
CA ASP A 106 10.79 15.90 -6.56
C ASP A 106 12.15 15.23 -6.75
N ASN A 107 12.39 14.09 -6.11
CA ASN A 107 13.67 13.37 -6.18
C ASN A 107 13.97 12.81 -7.58
N THR A 108 12.96 12.65 -8.42
CA THR A 108 13.07 12.09 -9.78
C THR A 108 12.88 13.15 -10.86
N ASP A 109 12.86 14.44 -10.51
CA ASP A 109 12.57 15.55 -11.42
C ASP A 109 11.31 15.32 -12.27
N GLY A 110 10.29 14.69 -11.66
CA GLY A 110 9.01 14.40 -12.31
C GLY A 110 9.01 13.17 -13.22
N ALA A 111 10.03 12.33 -13.20
CA ALA A 111 9.98 11.03 -13.88
C ALA A 111 8.89 10.11 -13.26
N PHE A 112 8.61 10.27 -11.98
CA PHE A 112 7.40 9.79 -11.34
C PHE A 112 6.44 10.96 -11.13
N ASP A 113 5.21 10.87 -11.67
CA ASP A 113 4.19 11.92 -11.56
C ASP A 113 2.82 11.32 -11.28
N ILE A 114 2.26 11.62 -10.11
CA ILE A 114 0.93 11.14 -9.69
C ILE A 114 -0.23 11.75 -10.49
N THR A 115 0.02 12.77 -11.28
CA THR A 115 -1.01 13.46 -12.08
C THR A 115 -1.13 12.92 -13.50
N VAL A 116 -0.40 11.87 -13.88
CA VAL A 116 -0.32 11.32 -15.24
C VAL A 116 -1.61 10.62 -15.72
N ALA A 117 -2.55 10.35 -14.83
CA ALA A 117 -3.77 9.57 -15.12
C ALA A 117 -4.55 10.03 -16.38
N PRO A 118 -4.69 11.32 -16.72
CA PRO A 118 -5.35 11.75 -17.96
C PRO A 118 -4.69 11.19 -19.22
N LEU A 119 -3.36 11.11 -19.27
CA LEU A 119 -2.65 10.47 -20.39
C LEU A 119 -2.85 8.97 -20.42
N VAL A 120 -2.75 8.31 -19.26
CA VAL A 120 -3.00 6.86 -19.14
C VAL A 120 -4.39 6.50 -19.67
N ASN A 121 -5.41 7.29 -19.30
CA ASN A 121 -6.79 7.07 -19.72
C ASN A 121 -7.00 7.24 -21.22
N VAL A 122 -6.40 8.26 -21.85
CA VAL A 122 -6.58 8.51 -23.28
C VAL A 122 -5.90 7.47 -24.17
N TRP A 123 -4.83 6.84 -23.65
CA TRP A 123 -4.18 5.69 -24.31
C TRP A 123 -4.92 4.35 -24.09
N GLY A 124 -5.99 4.34 -23.28
CA GLY A 124 -6.80 3.15 -23.02
C GLY A 124 -6.25 2.21 -21.95
N PHE A 125 -5.22 2.62 -21.21
CA PHE A 125 -4.69 1.85 -20.08
C PHE A 125 -5.43 2.11 -18.76
N GLY A 126 -6.43 3.00 -18.76
CA GLY A 126 -7.25 3.35 -17.61
C GLY A 126 -8.67 2.78 -17.68
N PHE A 127 -9.63 3.51 -17.13
CA PHE A 127 -11.04 3.10 -17.03
C PHE A 127 -11.85 3.19 -18.34
N LYS A 128 -11.29 3.77 -19.40
CA LYS A 128 -11.98 3.97 -20.69
C LYS A 128 -11.21 3.23 -21.78
N GLN A 129 -11.98 2.66 -22.72
CA GLN A 129 -11.37 2.18 -23.95
C GLN A 129 -10.75 3.38 -24.68
N GLY A 130 -9.43 3.32 -24.87
CA GLY A 130 -8.70 4.37 -25.55
C GLY A 130 -8.78 4.22 -27.07
N THR A 131 -8.76 5.34 -27.73
CA THR A 131 -8.41 5.43 -29.16
C THR A 131 -6.99 6.00 -29.24
N GLN A 132 -6.29 5.83 -30.36
CA GLN A 132 -4.99 6.48 -30.52
C GLN A 132 -5.19 8.01 -30.43
N PRO A 133 -4.61 8.66 -29.38
CA PRO A 133 -4.81 10.09 -29.20
C PRO A 133 -4.08 10.89 -30.28
N THR A 134 -4.69 11.98 -30.75
CA THR A 134 -4.01 12.93 -31.62
C THR A 134 -2.99 13.74 -30.82
N THR A 135 -2.00 14.32 -31.51
CA THR A 135 -1.00 15.22 -30.90
C THR A 135 -1.67 16.37 -30.15
N ALA A 136 -2.72 16.98 -30.73
CA ALA A 136 -3.46 18.06 -30.09
C ALA A 136 -4.10 17.65 -28.76
N VAL A 137 -4.63 16.43 -28.65
CA VAL A 137 -5.17 15.89 -27.40
C VAL A 137 -4.05 15.70 -26.38
N ILE A 138 -2.94 15.11 -26.78
CA ILE A 138 -1.77 14.92 -25.91
C ILE A 138 -1.26 16.25 -25.37
N ASP A 139 -1.09 17.26 -26.23
CA ASP A 139 -0.60 18.58 -25.85
C ASP A 139 -1.57 19.30 -24.90
N SER A 140 -2.86 19.18 -25.12
CA SER A 140 -3.88 19.68 -24.18
C SER A 140 -3.80 19.03 -22.81
N LEU A 141 -3.60 17.70 -22.73
CA LEU A 141 -3.49 16.97 -21.48
C LEU A 141 -2.19 17.31 -20.74
N LYS A 142 -1.08 17.50 -21.44
CA LYS A 142 0.19 17.95 -20.83
C LYS A 142 0.05 19.28 -20.10
N GLN A 143 -0.89 20.15 -20.49
CA GLN A 143 -1.13 21.41 -19.79
C GLN A 143 -1.66 21.22 -18.37
N ILE A 144 -2.39 20.14 -18.09
CA ILE A 144 -2.97 19.83 -16.76
C ILE A 144 -2.13 18.86 -15.95
N ILE A 145 -1.20 18.15 -16.56
CA ILE A 145 -0.29 17.20 -15.91
C ILE A 145 0.95 17.94 -15.39
N GLY A 146 1.45 17.47 -14.27
CA GLY A 146 2.64 17.97 -13.59
C GLY A 146 2.44 18.01 -12.08
N TYR A 147 3.22 17.25 -11.35
CA TYR A 147 3.10 17.13 -9.90
C TYR A 147 3.16 18.47 -9.16
N LYS A 148 3.87 19.47 -9.69
CA LYS A 148 3.92 20.83 -9.12
C LYS A 148 2.60 21.60 -9.22
N LYS A 149 1.62 21.09 -9.98
CA LYS A 149 0.29 21.69 -10.16
C LYS A 149 -0.72 21.24 -9.11
N VAL A 150 -0.34 20.33 -8.24
CA VAL A 150 -1.16 19.85 -7.12
C VAL A 150 -0.41 20.03 -5.81
N LYS A 151 -1.12 20.43 -4.77
CA LYS A 151 -0.53 20.69 -3.45
C LYS A 151 -1.48 20.26 -2.34
N LEU A 152 -0.91 19.88 -1.20
CA LEU A 152 -1.64 19.70 0.05
C LEU A 152 -1.55 21.00 0.86
N GLU A 153 -2.65 21.72 0.99
CA GLU A 153 -2.76 22.98 1.75
C GLU A 153 -3.97 22.91 2.65
N ASP A 154 -3.82 23.26 3.92
CA ASP A 154 -4.89 23.28 4.94
C ASP A 154 -5.74 22.00 4.98
N GLY A 155 -5.09 20.83 4.84
CA GLY A 155 -5.76 19.52 4.85
C GLY A 155 -6.63 19.23 3.62
N LYS A 156 -6.38 19.93 2.51
CA LYS A 156 -7.08 19.75 1.22
C LYS A 156 -6.09 19.66 0.07
N ILE A 157 -6.48 18.97 -0.99
CA ILE A 157 -5.72 19.00 -2.25
C ILE A 157 -6.18 20.23 -3.06
N VAL A 158 -5.22 21.10 -3.32
CA VAL A 158 -5.40 22.26 -4.19
C VAL A 158 -4.80 21.90 -5.56
N LYS A 159 -5.58 22.11 -6.61
CA LYS A 159 -5.18 21.86 -8.01
C LYS A 159 -5.11 23.20 -8.75
N ALA A 160 -4.06 23.40 -9.54
CA ALA A 160 -3.94 24.57 -10.41
C ALA A 160 -5.01 24.58 -11.52
N ASP A 161 -5.47 23.40 -11.95
CA ASP A 161 -6.55 23.21 -12.91
C ASP A 161 -7.52 22.14 -12.37
N LYS A 162 -8.80 22.36 -12.48
CA LYS A 162 -9.85 21.47 -11.97
C LYS A 162 -10.33 20.41 -12.97
N ARG A 163 -9.77 20.41 -14.17
CA ARG A 163 -10.08 19.39 -15.20
C ARG A 163 -9.58 18.01 -14.84
#